data_19b1e437b0bd4fdf8e2c0a7ab9efda1c
#
_entry.id   19b1e437b0bd4fdf8e2c0a7ab9efda1c
#
_cell.length_a   1.000
_cell.length_b   1.000
_cell.length_c   1.000
_cell.angle_alpha   90.00
_cell.angle_beta   90.00
_cell.angle_gamma   90.00
#
_symmetry.space_group_name_H-M   'P 1'
#
loop_
_entity.id
_entity.type
_entity.pdbx_description
1 polymer ?
#
loop_
_entity_poly.entity_id
_entity_poly.type
_entity_poly.pdbx_seq_one_letter_code
_entity_poly.pdbx_strand_id
1 'polypeptide(L)'
;MSKIPEDAIQCLDKGFVRLVDSMGGDDAIVQAARVSYGKGTSKVSQDRGLIRYLMRHRHTTPFEMVEFKYHCKMPIFVARQWVRHRTANINEYSLRYSEARDEFYVPDPEHIQFQSSLNKQGRMGTVSEDLKAKVQDYFKEISDRSFEIYSELNNAGVARELARAILPVNLYTEWYWKNDLHNLLHFIGLRSDSHAQYEIRVFSDAMAKSVKAVAPFAWEAYQDYAVSGLRFSRIEQNILEKQLPNRVIEDILEDIAYQITATLHTNKPRSESEIYPLYKKQGGLDSEEDFKLKWDSGEIKSGNVRELREFKEKLQSLKN
;
A
#
# COMPACT_ATOMS: atom_id res chain seq x y z
N MET A 1 6.00 28.97 10.51
CA MET A 1 5.61 27.64 9.95
C MET A 1 5.55 27.74 8.45
N SER A 2 6.17 26.80 7.74
CA SER A 2 6.00 26.67 6.29
C SER A 2 4.54 26.29 5.99
N LYS A 3 3.91 27.00 5.04
CA LYS A 3 2.51 26.72 4.66
C LYS A 3 2.47 25.34 3.97
N ILE A 4 1.59 24.46 4.42
CA ILE A 4 1.34 23.17 3.72
C ILE A 4 0.70 23.50 2.37
N PRO A 5 1.19 22.95 1.24
CA PRO A 5 0.58 23.16 -0.08
C PRO A 5 -0.90 22.73 -0.09
N GLU A 6 -1.76 23.45 -0.81
CA GLU A 6 -3.21 23.19 -0.83
C GLU A 6 -3.58 21.79 -1.39
N ASP A 7 -2.76 21.26 -2.28
CA ASP A 7 -2.91 19.96 -2.92
C ASP A 7 -2.15 18.83 -2.17
N ALA A 8 -1.60 19.11 -0.98
CA ALA A 8 -0.90 18.15 -0.17
C ALA A 8 -1.81 17.47 0.86
N ILE A 9 -1.53 16.22 1.15
CA ILE A 9 -2.14 15.48 2.26
C ILE A 9 -1.28 15.70 3.50
N GLN A 10 -1.86 16.30 4.54
CA GLN A 10 -1.18 16.50 5.81
C GLN A 10 -0.86 15.14 6.47
N CYS A 11 0.35 15.02 7.01
CA CYS A 11 0.88 13.88 7.74
C CYS A 11 1.53 14.38 9.02
N LEU A 12 1.19 13.78 10.16
CA LEU A 12 1.64 14.24 11.48
C LEU A 12 1.23 15.71 11.76
N ASP A 13 1.96 16.38 12.67
CA ASP A 13 1.67 17.75 13.09
C ASP A 13 2.07 18.82 12.05
N LYS A 14 3.18 18.61 11.31
CA LYS A 14 3.74 19.61 10.36
C LYS A 14 4.19 18.99 9.02
N GLY A 15 4.06 17.67 8.86
CA GLY A 15 4.47 16.95 7.66
C GLY A 15 3.40 16.91 6.58
N PHE A 16 3.78 16.50 5.39
CA PHE A 16 2.85 16.29 4.28
C PHE A 16 3.42 15.37 3.20
N VAL A 17 2.53 14.83 2.38
CA VAL A 17 2.79 14.19 1.09
C VAL A 17 2.02 14.94 0.02
N ARG A 18 2.70 15.33 -1.04
CA ARG A 18 2.12 15.96 -2.22
C ARG A 18 2.55 15.20 -3.47
N LEU A 19 1.59 14.71 -4.25
CA LEU A 19 1.89 14.22 -5.60
C LEU A 19 2.15 15.42 -6.51
N VAL A 20 3.37 15.53 -6.99
CA VAL A 20 3.80 16.63 -7.88
C VAL A 20 3.52 16.30 -9.33
N ASP A 21 3.76 15.04 -9.71
CA ASP A 21 3.68 14.58 -11.08
C ASP A 21 3.57 13.05 -11.13
N SER A 22 2.96 12.53 -12.18
CA SER A 22 2.92 11.10 -12.47
C SER A 22 3.02 10.88 -13.98
N MET A 23 3.72 9.82 -14.37
CA MET A 23 3.82 9.41 -15.78
C MET A 23 3.13 8.05 -15.96
N GLY A 24 2.14 8.00 -16.84
CA GLY A 24 1.37 6.79 -17.10
C GLY A 24 0.34 6.44 -16.02
N GLY A 25 -0.31 5.32 -16.23
CA GLY A 25 -1.34 4.75 -15.37
C GLY A 25 -1.57 3.29 -15.74
N ASP A 26 -2.78 2.76 -15.54
CA ASP A 26 -3.12 1.37 -15.90
C ASP A 26 -2.91 1.08 -17.40
N ASP A 27 -3.13 2.05 -18.26
CA ASP A 27 -2.89 1.97 -19.70
C ASP A 27 -1.41 1.78 -20.07
N ALA A 28 -0.51 2.46 -19.37
CA ALA A 28 0.93 2.31 -19.56
C ALA A 28 1.42 0.90 -19.19
N ILE A 29 0.89 0.30 -18.11
CA ILE A 29 1.16 -1.08 -17.71
C ILE A 29 0.77 -2.04 -18.85
N VAL A 30 -0.44 -1.86 -19.38
CA VAL A 30 -0.98 -2.70 -20.44
C VAL A 30 -0.19 -2.54 -21.73
N GLN A 31 0.15 -1.31 -22.10
CA GLN A 31 0.97 -1.01 -23.29
C GLN A 31 2.33 -1.70 -23.19
N ALA A 32 3.01 -1.56 -22.06
CA ALA A 32 4.30 -2.19 -21.83
C ALA A 32 4.23 -3.72 -21.91
N ALA A 33 3.22 -4.33 -21.29
CA ALA A 33 3.04 -5.79 -21.36
C ALA A 33 2.77 -6.28 -22.80
N ARG A 34 2.03 -5.51 -23.62
CA ARG A 34 1.66 -5.88 -24.99
C ARG A 34 2.73 -5.68 -26.03
N VAL A 35 3.75 -4.88 -25.75
CA VAL A 35 4.92 -4.74 -26.61
C VAL A 35 5.51 -6.11 -26.98
N SER A 36 5.49 -7.06 -26.04
CA SER A 36 5.97 -8.42 -26.25
C SER A 36 5.15 -9.22 -27.29
N TYR A 37 3.94 -8.78 -27.62
CA TYR A 37 3.04 -9.47 -28.56
C TYR A 37 2.78 -8.68 -29.85
N GLY A 38 3.34 -7.48 -30.02
CA GLY A 38 3.20 -6.67 -31.23
C GLY A 38 1.77 -6.19 -31.53
N LYS A 39 0.83 -6.25 -30.58
CA LYS A 39 -0.59 -5.91 -30.77
C LYS A 39 -0.99 -4.75 -29.84
N GLY A 40 -1.68 -3.75 -30.40
CA GLY A 40 -2.25 -2.63 -29.64
C GLY A 40 -3.38 -3.03 -28.69
N THR A 41 -3.81 -2.09 -27.85
CA THR A 41 -4.87 -2.25 -26.85
C THR A 41 -6.24 -2.43 -27.52
N SER A 42 -7.06 -3.34 -27.01
CA SER A 42 -8.35 -3.64 -27.63
C SER A 42 -9.58 -3.39 -26.76
N LYS A 43 -9.55 -3.53 -25.43
CA LYS A 43 -10.71 -3.26 -24.55
C LYS A 43 -10.31 -3.13 -23.06
N VAL A 44 -10.92 -2.18 -22.34
CA VAL A 44 -10.69 -1.91 -20.90
C VAL A 44 -10.89 -3.13 -20.00
N SER A 45 -11.90 -3.98 -20.29
CA SER A 45 -12.13 -5.21 -19.51
C SER A 45 -11.00 -6.24 -19.64
N GLN A 46 -10.34 -6.28 -20.81
CA GLN A 46 -9.18 -7.12 -21.04
C GLN A 46 -7.94 -6.55 -20.34
N ASP A 47 -7.86 -5.23 -20.20
CA ASP A 47 -6.75 -4.52 -19.57
C ASP A 47 -6.71 -4.80 -18.05
N ARG A 48 -7.85 -4.72 -17.37
CA ARG A 48 -7.97 -5.10 -15.96
C ARG A 48 -7.55 -6.56 -15.72
N GLY A 49 -8.02 -7.48 -16.57
CA GLY A 49 -7.65 -8.91 -16.48
C GLY A 49 -6.15 -9.17 -16.69
N LEU A 50 -5.52 -8.40 -17.60
CA LEU A 50 -4.08 -8.49 -17.85
C LEU A 50 -3.28 -7.96 -16.65
N ILE A 51 -3.62 -6.80 -16.09
CA ILE A 51 -2.97 -6.23 -14.92
C ILE A 51 -3.06 -7.20 -13.73
N ARG A 52 -4.24 -7.79 -13.48
CA ARG A 52 -4.42 -8.83 -12.44
C ARG A 52 -3.51 -10.03 -12.66
N TYR A 53 -3.40 -10.51 -13.90
CA TYR A 53 -2.49 -11.59 -14.26
C TYR A 53 -1.03 -11.24 -13.99
N LEU A 54 -0.58 -10.08 -14.43
CA LEU A 54 0.80 -9.61 -14.23
C LEU A 54 1.14 -9.51 -12.74
N MET A 55 0.26 -8.94 -11.93
CA MET A 55 0.44 -8.81 -10.48
C MET A 55 0.52 -10.18 -9.81
N ARG A 56 -0.41 -11.08 -10.12
CA ARG A 56 -0.46 -12.43 -9.53
C ARG A 56 0.78 -13.25 -9.83
N HIS A 57 1.30 -13.16 -11.06
CA HIS A 57 2.49 -13.86 -11.52
C HIS A 57 3.79 -13.09 -11.31
N ARG A 58 3.74 -11.93 -10.65
CA ARG A 58 4.92 -11.09 -10.32
C ARG A 58 5.72 -10.66 -11.55
N HIS A 59 5.07 -10.36 -12.64
CA HIS A 59 5.67 -9.68 -13.78
C HIS A 59 5.77 -8.19 -13.45
N THR A 60 6.93 -7.77 -12.91
CA THR A 60 7.11 -6.44 -12.31
C THR A 60 7.37 -5.33 -13.32
N THR A 61 8.14 -5.62 -14.37
CA THR A 61 8.59 -4.63 -15.36
C THR A 61 7.48 -3.76 -15.97
N PRO A 62 6.26 -4.27 -16.30
CA PRO A 62 5.20 -3.41 -16.81
C PRO A 62 4.75 -2.34 -15.80
N PHE A 63 4.79 -2.63 -14.50
CA PHE A 63 4.46 -1.66 -13.45
C PHE A 63 5.56 -0.61 -13.25
N GLU A 64 6.80 -0.90 -13.64
CA GLU A 64 7.93 0.03 -13.61
C GLU A 64 7.82 1.11 -14.69
N MET A 65 6.86 0.99 -15.64
CA MET A 65 6.58 2.01 -16.65
C MET A 65 5.61 3.11 -16.17
N VAL A 66 5.18 3.05 -14.91
CA VAL A 66 4.40 4.10 -14.26
C VAL A 66 5.25 4.73 -13.17
N GLU A 67 5.42 6.04 -13.23
CA GLU A 67 6.29 6.80 -12.32
C GLU A 67 5.49 7.79 -11.48
N PHE A 68 5.94 7.99 -10.25
CA PHE A 68 5.38 8.96 -9.30
C PHE A 68 6.47 9.87 -8.76
N LYS A 69 6.22 11.19 -8.74
CA LYS A 69 7.09 12.16 -8.14
C LYS A 69 6.38 12.89 -7.01
N TYR A 70 6.88 12.72 -5.82
CA TYR A 70 6.33 13.34 -4.61
C TYR A 70 7.21 14.46 -4.08
N HIS A 71 6.58 15.46 -3.48
CA HIS A 71 7.19 16.37 -2.54
C HIS A 71 6.71 16.00 -1.14
N CYS A 72 7.64 15.70 -0.24
CA CYS A 72 7.32 15.20 1.09
C CYS A 72 8.09 16.00 2.14
N LYS A 73 7.42 16.27 3.26
CA LYS A 73 8.02 16.85 4.46
C LYS A 73 7.78 15.90 5.63
N MET A 74 8.86 15.48 6.28
CA MET A 74 8.81 14.49 7.36
C MET A 74 9.92 14.73 8.38
N PRO A 75 9.81 14.21 9.62
CA PRO A 75 10.91 14.22 10.58
C PRO A 75 12.09 13.38 10.07
N ILE A 76 13.32 13.78 10.39
CA ILE A 76 14.56 13.08 9.98
C ILE A 76 14.53 11.60 10.41
N PHE A 77 14.01 11.26 11.60
CA PHE A 77 13.95 9.86 12.02
C PHE A 77 13.02 9.01 11.13
N VAL A 78 11.96 9.60 10.56
CA VAL A 78 11.11 8.95 9.54
C VAL A 78 11.87 8.81 8.23
N ALA A 79 12.55 9.88 7.79
CA ALA A 79 13.38 9.87 6.59
C ALA A 79 14.45 8.76 6.65
N ARG A 80 15.05 8.51 7.82
CA ARG A 80 16.03 7.43 8.04
C ARG A 80 15.47 6.02 7.80
N GLN A 81 14.19 5.79 8.07
CA GLN A 81 13.51 4.54 7.73
C GLN A 81 13.16 4.48 6.23
N TRP A 82 12.77 5.62 5.67
CA TRP A 82 12.33 5.73 4.28
C TRP A 82 13.47 5.47 3.28
N VAL A 83 14.67 6.02 3.51
CA VAL A 83 15.84 5.84 2.64
C VAL A 83 16.34 4.39 2.55
N ARG A 84 15.80 3.47 3.34
CA ARG A 84 16.04 2.03 3.19
C ARG A 84 15.41 1.46 1.92
N HIS A 85 14.43 2.16 1.33
CA HIS A 85 13.87 1.88 0.01
C HIS A 85 14.74 2.55 -1.06
N ARG A 86 15.73 1.79 -1.56
CA ARG A 86 16.85 2.31 -2.35
C ARG A 86 16.56 2.48 -3.84
N THR A 87 15.50 1.81 -4.35
CA THR A 87 15.09 1.92 -5.76
C THR A 87 14.22 3.15 -5.95
N ALA A 88 14.80 4.31 -5.79
CA ALA A 88 14.14 5.61 -5.89
C ALA A 88 15.17 6.72 -6.12
N ASN A 89 14.71 7.88 -6.59
CA ASN A 89 15.52 9.10 -6.69
C ASN A 89 15.09 10.05 -5.58
N ILE A 90 16.05 10.59 -4.84
CA ILE A 90 15.82 11.51 -3.72
C ILE A 90 16.64 12.77 -3.94
N ASN A 91 15.99 13.92 -3.73
CA ASN A 91 16.67 15.21 -3.63
C ASN A 91 16.17 15.92 -2.38
N GLU A 92 17.01 15.97 -1.36
CA GLU A 92 16.67 16.46 -0.02
C GLU A 92 17.13 17.89 0.17
N TYR A 93 16.37 18.66 0.94
CA TYR A 93 16.73 19.99 1.42
C TYR A 93 18.05 19.95 2.19
N SER A 94 19.00 20.80 1.79
CA SER A 94 20.35 20.76 2.35
C SER A 94 20.57 21.83 3.40
N LEU A 95 20.79 21.42 4.64
CA LEU A 95 21.20 22.30 5.74
C LEU A 95 22.69 22.72 5.67
N ARG A 96 23.39 22.38 4.59
CA ARG A 96 24.72 22.95 4.28
C ARG A 96 24.60 24.29 3.57
N TYR A 97 23.53 24.43 2.76
CA TYR A 97 23.32 25.63 1.95
C TYR A 97 22.27 26.58 2.55
N SER A 98 21.35 26.04 3.31
CA SER A 98 20.23 26.78 3.91
C SER A 98 20.20 26.54 5.42
N GLU A 99 19.58 27.46 6.14
CA GLU A 99 19.36 27.32 7.58
C GLU A 99 18.19 26.39 7.86
N ALA A 100 18.27 25.65 8.96
CA ALA A 100 17.17 24.85 9.46
C ALA A 100 15.97 25.76 9.81
N ARG A 101 14.79 25.27 9.55
CA ARG A 101 13.56 25.91 10.04
C ARG A 101 13.29 25.42 11.45
N ASP A 102 12.71 26.26 12.29
CA ASP A 102 12.26 25.90 13.63
C ASP A 102 10.97 25.06 13.54
N GLU A 103 11.11 23.83 13.07
CA GLU A 103 10.00 22.92 12.84
C GLU A 103 10.38 21.51 13.28
N PHE A 104 9.91 21.11 14.47
CA PHE A 104 10.17 19.83 15.09
C PHE A 104 8.87 19.07 15.29
N TYR A 105 8.95 17.75 15.16
CA TYR A 105 7.85 16.83 15.47
C TYR A 105 7.67 16.70 16.97
N VAL A 106 6.43 16.86 17.41
CA VAL A 106 5.98 16.54 18.76
C VAL A 106 4.88 15.48 18.62
N PRO A 107 5.02 14.30 19.28
CA PRO A 107 4.02 13.24 19.17
C PRO A 107 2.67 13.67 19.75
N ASP A 108 1.59 13.29 19.06
CA ASP A 108 0.24 13.40 19.60
C ASP A 108 0.10 12.51 20.84
N PRO A 109 -0.58 12.95 21.92
CA PRO A 109 -0.80 12.16 23.14
C PRO A 109 -1.36 10.76 22.88
N GLU A 110 -2.21 10.59 21.86
CA GLU A 110 -2.81 9.31 21.51
C GLU A 110 -1.77 8.29 20.99
N HIS A 111 -0.65 8.78 20.49
CA HIS A 111 0.43 7.96 19.96
C HIS A 111 1.59 7.74 20.93
N ILE A 112 1.47 8.24 22.17
CA ILE A 112 2.44 7.98 23.25
C ILE A 112 1.98 6.73 24.01
N GLN A 113 2.70 5.62 23.83
CA GLN A 113 2.37 4.32 24.37
C GLN A 113 3.63 3.62 24.91
N PHE A 114 3.44 2.57 25.69
CA PHE A 114 4.56 1.74 26.16
C PHE A 114 5.18 0.89 25.05
N GLN A 115 6.40 0.44 25.27
CA GLN A 115 7.03 -0.57 24.41
C GLN A 115 6.21 -1.85 24.39
N SER A 116 5.90 -2.37 23.20
CA SER A 116 5.17 -3.64 23.07
C SER A 116 5.99 -4.81 23.62
N SER A 117 5.36 -5.65 24.44
CA SER A 117 5.94 -6.90 24.92
C SER A 117 5.88 -8.03 23.88
N LEU A 118 4.92 -7.96 22.94
CA LEU A 118 4.72 -8.96 21.89
C LEU A 118 5.58 -8.68 20.66
N ASN A 119 5.66 -7.41 20.26
CA ASN A 119 6.47 -6.95 19.15
C ASN A 119 7.48 -5.93 19.66
N LYS A 120 8.73 -6.34 19.80
CA LYS A 120 9.83 -5.50 20.32
C LYS A 120 10.07 -4.20 19.53
N GLN A 121 9.47 -4.04 18.36
CA GLN A 121 9.58 -2.84 17.53
C GLN A 121 8.35 -1.93 17.64
N GLY A 122 7.25 -2.42 18.19
CA GLY A 122 5.98 -1.71 18.29
C GLY A 122 5.74 -1.09 19.63
N ARG A 123 4.64 -0.36 19.74
CA ARG A 123 4.11 0.21 20.98
C ARG A 123 2.71 -0.33 21.23
N MET A 124 2.35 -0.42 22.52
CA MET A 124 1.03 -0.91 22.96
C MET A 124 0.69 -0.38 24.37
N GLY A 125 -0.59 -0.52 24.70
CA GLY A 125 -1.11 -0.10 26.00
C GLY A 125 -1.30 1.41 26.13
N THR A 126 -1.71 1.84 27.32
CA THR A 126 -2.03 3.24 27.60
C THR A 126 -1.09 3.79 28.66
N VAL A 127 -0.53 4.94 28.39
CA VAL A 127 0.32 5.73 29.31
C VAL A 127 -0.58 6.72 30.05
N SER A 128 -0.24 7.08 31.30
CA SER A 128 -0.97 8.10 32.04
C SER A 128 -0.87 9.47 31.38
N GLU A 129 -1.90 10.31 31.54
CA GLU A 129 -1.94 11.65 30.94
C GLU A 129 -0.75 12.52 31.42
N ASP A 130 -0.36 12.41 32.70
CA ASP A 130 0.81 13.12 33.23
C ASP A 130 2.11 12.72 32.52
N LEU A 131 2.29 11.41 32.20
CA LEU A 131 3.47 10.95 31.49
C LEU A 131 3.42 11.37 30.01
N LYS A 132 2.24 11.40 29.38
CA LYS A 132 2.08 11.91 28.01
C LYS A 132 2.47 13.39 27.93
N ALA A 133 1.94 14.22 28.84
CA ALA A 133 2.29 15.63 28.93
C ALA A 133 3.80 15.82 29.10
N LYS A 134 4.40 15.10 30.05
CA LYS A 134 5.85 15.14 30.29
C LYS A 134 6.68 14.73 29.09
N VAL A 135 6.25 13.73 28.31
CA VAL A 135 6.93 13.36 27.06
C VAL A 135 6.86 14.49 26.06
N GLN A 136 5.70 15.12 25.85
CA GLN A 136 5.57 16.27 24.95
C GLN A 136 6.44 17.45 25.40
N ASP A 137 6.49 17.75 26.68
CA ASP A 137 7.34 18.83 27.23
C ASP A 137 8.82 18.57 26.97
N TYR A 138 9.30 17.33 27.14
CA TYR A 138 10.68 16.97 26.82
C TYR A 138 11.00 17.11 25.34
N PHE A 139 10.06 16.72 24.43
CA PHE A 139 10.24 16.94 23.00
C PHE A 139 10.38 18.43 22.68
N LYS A 140 9.57 19.30 23.28
CA LYS A 140 9.63 20.76 23.09
C LYS A 140 10.93 21.33 23.68
N GLU A 141 11.24 21.04 24.94
CA GLU A 141 12.42 21.53 25.64
C GLU A 141 13.71 21.27 24.87
N ILE A 142 13.92 20.00 24.42
CA ILE A 142 15.11 19.63 23.66
C ILE A 142 15.13 20.27 22.27
N SER A 143 13.98 20.40 21.62
CA SER A 143 13.88 21.05 20.31
C SER A 143 14.22 22.54 20.42
N ASP A 144 13.61 23.25 21.36
CA ASP A 144 13.81 24.69 21.56
C ASP A 144 15.28 24.96 21.94
N ARG A 145 15.84 24.22 22.87
CA ARG A 145 17.23 24.41 23.33
C ARG A 145 18.26 24.11 22.23
N SER A 146 18.06 23.03 21.48
CA SER A 146 18.97 22.71 20.37
C SER A 146 18.88 23.71 19.23
N PHE A 147 17.69 24.25 18.94
CA PHE A 147 17.52 25.28 17.92
C PHE A 147 18.13 26.62 18.33
N GLU A 148 18.02 27.01 19.62
CA GLU A 148 18.68 28.18 20.19
C GLU A 148 20.21 28.08 20.00
N ILE A 149 20.82 26.98 20.44
CA ILE A 149 22.28 26.76 20.28
C ILE A 149 22.68 26.73 18.80
N TYR A 150 21.89 26.09 17.93
CA TYR A 150 22.11 26.09 16.50
C TYR A 150 22.15 27.52 15.92
N SER A 151 21.21 28.36 16.37
CA SER A 151 21.13 29.75 15.95
C SER A 151 22.32 30.57 16.45
N GLU A 152 22.74 30.37 17.72
CA GLU A 152 23.93 30.99 18.28
C GLU A 152 25.18 30.63 17.46
N LEU A 153 25.38 29.35 17.11
CA LEU A 153 26.52 28.88 16.31
C LEU A 153 26.52 29.51 14.92
N ASN A 154 25.37 29.57 14.25
CA ASN A 154 25.29 30.25 12.94
C ASN A 154 25.59 31.73 13.03
N ASN A 155 25.06 32.43 14.03
CA ASN A 155 25.34 33.86 14.28
C ASN A 155 26.84 34.11 14.60
N ALA A 156 27.50 33.18 15.25
CA ALA A 156 28.91 33.22 15.53
C ALA A 156 29.78 32.86 14.32
N GLY A 157 29.19 32.53 13.16
CA GLY A 157 29.91 32.19 11.92
C GLY A 157 30.44 30.75 11.85
N VAL A 158 29.99 29.86 12.72
CA VAL A 158 30.34 28.43 12.61
C VAL A 158 29.76 27.86 11.32
N ALA A 159 30.53 27.06 10.61
CA ALA A 159 30.08 26.45 9.36
C ALA A 159 28.78 25.69 9.55
N ARG A 160 27.77 25.95 8.71
CA ARG A 160 26.44 25.32 8.77
C ARG A 160 26.50 23.79 8.75
N GLU A 161 27.48 23.22 8.02
CA GLU A 161 27.65 21.76 7.96
C GLU A 161 27.98 21.13 9.33
N LEU A 162 28.59 21.92 10.25
CA LEU A 162 28.88 21.50 11.62
C LEU A 162 27.75 21.91 12.57
N ALA A 163 27.29 23.17 12.50
CA ALA A 163 26.25 23.68 13.41
C ALA A 163 24.98 22.81 13.41
N ARG A 164 24.55 22.32 12.23
CA ARG A 164 23.37 21.45 12.08
C ARG A 164 23.51 20.09 12.81
N ALA A 165 24.71 19.66 13.15
CA ALA A 165 24.94 18.34 13.75
C ALA A 165 24.35 18.18 15.17
N ILE A 166 24.05 19.31 15.83
CA ILE A 166 23.42 19.30 17.16
C ILE A 166 21.88 19.22 17.13
N LEU A 167 21.26 19.39 15.96
CA LEU A 167 19.83 19.35 15.82
C LEU A 167 19.30 17.92 16.01
N PRO A 168 18.25 17.70 16.81
CA PRO A 168 17.73 16.37 17.08
C PRO A 168 16.97 15.81 15.88
N VAL A 169 16.84 14.49 15.83
CA VAL A 169 16.26 13.75 14.70
C VAL A 169 14.76 13.96 14.49
N ASN A 170 14.06 14.61 15.41
CA ASN A 170 12.67 15.02 15.23
C ASN A 170 12.52 16.32 14.44
N LEU A 171 13.63 16.99 14.06
CA LEU A 171 13.61 18.09 13.10
C LEU A 171 12.97 17.63 11.78
N TYR A 172 12.13 18.49 11.19
CA TYR A 172 11.55 18.24 9.88
C TYR A 172 12.57 18.49 8.76
N THR A 173 12.61 17.55 7.79
CA THR A 173 13.28 17.71 6.50
C THR A 173 12.27 17.64 5.36
N GLU A 174 12.65 18.09 4.18
CA GLU A 174 11.85 18.04 2.97
C GLU A 174 12.65 17.43 1.83
N TRP A 175 12.00 16.67 0.96
CA TRP A 175 12.59 16.13 -0.25
C TRP A 175 11.61 15.95 -1.40
N TYR A 176 12.16 15.93 -2.60
CA TYR A 176 11.50 15.31 -3.74
C TYR A 176 11.91 13.84 -3.78
N TRP A 177 10.92 12.97 -3.90
CA TRP A 177 11.10 11.53 -4.00
C TRP A 177 10.38 11.01 -5.25
N LYS A 178 11.12 10.37 -6.17
CA LYS A 178 10.59 9.79 -7.39
C LYS A 178 10.77 8.29 -7.36
N ASN A 179 9.71 7.57 -7.71
CA ASN A 179 9.69 6.11 -7.70
C ASN A 179 8.72 5.57 -8.75
N ASP A 180 9.04 4.41 -9.32
CA ASP A 180 8.10 3.66 -10.15
C ASP A 180 7.02 2.96 -9.31
N LEU A 181 5.92 2.57 -9.96
CA LEU A 181 4.77 1.97 -9.28
C LEU A 181 5.11 0.64 -8.59
N HIS A 182 5.95 -0.22 -9.19
CA HIS A 182 6.32 -1.49 -8.57
C HIS A 182 7.02 -1.27 -7.22
N ASN A 183 8.03 -0.39 -7.19
CA ASN A 183 8.78 -0.07 -5.99
C ASN A 183 7.96 0.77 -5.00
N LEU A 184 7.06 1.61 -5.48
CA LEU A 184 6.11 2.34 -4.63
C LEU A 184 5.13 1.39 -3.93
N LEU A 185 4.57 0.40 -4.63
CA LEU A 185 3.73 -0.63 -4.03
C LEU A 185 4.50 -1.48 -3.01
N HIS A 186 5.77 -1.76 -3.25
CA HIS A 186 6.64 -2.42 -2.26
C HIS A 186 6.85 -1.54 -1.01
N PHE A 187 7.07 -0.23 -1.18
CA PHE A 187 7.13 0.71 -0.05
C PHE A 187 5.82 0.71 0.74
N ILE A 188 4.68 0.86 0.06
CA ILE A 188 3.36 0.88 0.68
C ILE A 188 3.10 -0.43 1.44
N GLY A 189 3.40 -1.59 0.85
CA GLY A 189 3.21 -2.89 1.49
C GLY A 189 3.98 -3.06 2.80
N LEU A 190 5.18 -2.48 2.89
CA LEU A 190 5.98 -2.55 4.11
C LEU A 190 5.67 -1.44 5.12
N ARG A 191 5.21 -0.28 4.66
CA ARG A 191 5.07 0.91 5.52
C ARG A 191 3.63 1.21 5.92
N SER A 192 2.63 0.66 5.21
CA SER A 192 1.23 0.66 5.63
C SER A 192 0.86 -0.56 6.47
N ASP A 193 1.77 -1.52 6.65
CA ASP A 193 1.56 -2.67 7.54
C ASP A 193 1.32 -2.20 8.99
N SER A 194 0.44 -2.88 9.71
CA SER A 194 0.08 -2.53 11.08
C SER A 194 1.26 -2.59 12.07
N HIS A 195 2.30 -3.36 11.76
CA HIS A 195 3.54 -3.44 12.54
C HIS A 195 4.54 -2.33 12.20
N ALA A 196 4.30 -1.56 11.13
CA ALA A 196 5.13 -0.40 10.81
C ALA A 196 4.93 0.71 11.84
N GLN A 197 5.99 1.47 12.10
CA GLN A 197 5.91 2.62 12.99
C GLN A 197 4.87 3.62 12.50
N TYR A 198 4.02 4.14 13.41
CA TYR A 198 2.93 5.05 13.07
C TYR A 198 3.40 6.23 12.21
N GLU A 199 4.54 6.84 12.58
CA GLU A 199 5.01 8.06 11.93
C GLU A 199 5.44 7.88 10.47
N ILE A 200 5.85 6.68 10.05
CA ILE A 200 6.07 6.43 8.61
C ILE A 200 4.82 5.92 7.92
N ARG A 201 3.94 5.22 8.66
CA ARG A 201 2.70 4.66 8.11
C ARG A 201 1.78 5.73 7.54
N VAL A 202 1.61 6.85 8.24
CA VAL A 202 0.74 7.95 7.77
C VAL A 202 1.19 8.53 6.42
N PHE A 203 2.48 8.54 6.12
CA PHE A 203 3.01 8.98 4.82
C PHE A 203 2.73 7.93 3.74
N SER A 204 2.91 6.66 4.06
CA SER A 204 2.63 5.55 3.15
C SER A 204 1.14 5.50 2.78
N ASP A 205 0.25 5.65 3.77
CA ASP A 205 -1.20 5.69 3.57
C ASP A 205 -1.64 6.90 2.73
N ALA A 206 -0.97 8.04 2.88
CA ALA A 206 -1.20 9.20 2.03
C ALA A 206 -0.81 8.93 0.57
N MET A 207 0.32 8.25 0.33
CA MET A 207 0.74 7.85 -1.03
C MET A 207 -0.19 6.82 -1.66
N ALA A 208 -0.72 5.88 -0.88
CA ALA A 208 -1.67 4.88 -1.34
C ALA A 208 -2.91 5.51 -2.00
N LYS A 209 -3.36 6.68 -1.50
CA LYS A 209 -4.49 7.41 -2.09
C LYS A 209 -4.19 7.89 -3.51
N SER A 210 -2.97 8.37 -3.76
CA SER A 210 -2.56 8.81 -5.10
C SER A 210 -2.40 7.64 -6.07
N VAL A 211 -1.85 6.51 -5.61
CA VAL A 211 -1.76 5.29 -6.44
C VAL A 211 -3.15 4.81 -6.86
N LYS A 212 -4.10 4.78 -5.91
CA LYS A 212 -5.49 4.40 -6.20
C LYS A 212 -6.15 5.33 -7.23
N ALA A 213 -5.79 6.60 -7.23
CA ALA A 213 -6.34 7.57 -8.19
C ALA A 213 -5.70 7.43 -9.58
N VAL A 214 -4.39 7.21 -9.68
CA VAL A 214 -3.63 7.17 -10.94
C VAL A 214 -3.73 5.81 -11.63
N ALA A 215 -3.67 4.71 -10.87
CA ALA A 215 -3.65 3.34 -11.39
C ALA A 215 -4.64 2.45 -10.61
N PRO A 216 -5.97 2.67 -10.76
CA PRO A 216 -7.00 1.99 -9.96
C PRO A 216 -7.04 0.47 -10.16
N PHE A 217 -6.78 -0.06 -11.35
CA PHE A 217 -6.76 -1.50 -11.59
C PHE A 217 -5.50 -2.17 -11.02
N ALA A 218 -4.36 -1.49 -11.10
CA ALA A 218 -3.14 -1.95 -10.44
C ALA A 218 -3.29 -1.94 -8.91
N TRP A 219 -3.93 -0.90 -8.36
CA TRP A 219 -4.25 -0.83 -6.94
C TRP A 219 -5.17 -1.97 -6.49
N GLU A 220 -6.25 -2.24 -7.25
CA GLU A 220 -7.15 -3.37 -6.96
C GLU A 220 -6.38 -4.71 -6.97
N ALA A 221 -5.60 -4.97 -8.01
CA ALA A 221 -4.81 -6.18 -8.11
C ALA A 221 -3.79 -6.31 -6.96
N TYR A 222 -3.17 -5.20 -6.55
CA TYR A 222 -2.26 -5.17 -5.41
C TYR A 222 -2.98 -5.52 -4.10
N GLN A 223 -4.16 -4.97 -3.84
CA GLN A 223 -4.95 -5.31 -2.65
C GLN A 223 -5.29 -6.80 -2.61
N ASP A 224 -5.74 -7.37 -3.74
CA ASP A 224 -6.16 -8.77 -3.80
C ASP A 224 -4.98 -9.76 -3.65
N TYR A 225 -3.84 -9.49 -4.29
CA TYR A 225 -2.77 -10.49 -4.39
C TYR A 225 -1.56 -10.23 -3.50
N ALA A 226 -1.31 -8.98 -3.12
CA ALA A 226 -0.17 -8.63 -2.29
C ALA A 226 -0.55 -8.36 -0.84
N VAL A 227 -1.67 -7.68 -0.59
CA VAL A 227 -2.14 -7.33 0.76
C VAL A 227 -2.99 -8.45 1.37
N SER A 228 -4.06 -8.86 0.65
CA SER A 228 -5.01 -9.88 1.14
C SER A 228 -4.62 -11.31 0.77
N GLY A 229 -3.64 -11.48 -0.13
CA GLY A 229 -3.20 -12.78 -0.58
C GLY A 229 -2.41 -13.56 0.48
N LEU A 230 -2.81 -14.79 0.75
CA LEU A 230 -2.07 -15.70 1.62
C LEU A 230 -1.02 -16.47 0.82
N ARG A 231 0.14 -16.65 1.44
CA ARG A 231 1.22 -17.48 0.90
C ARG A 231 1.52 -18.60 1.88
N PHE A 232 1.56 -19.81 1.39
CA PHE A 232 1.94 -20.97 2.18
C PHE A 232 3.38 -21.37 1.87
N SER A 233 4.17 -21.58 2.92
CA SER A 233 5.47 -22.25 2.82
C SER A 233 5.29 -23.72 2.44
N ARG A 234 6.37 -24.37 2.00
CA ARG A 234 6.34 -25.81 1.70
C ARG A 234 5.88 -26.66 2.90
N ILE A 235 6.25 -26.27 4.10
CA ILE A 235 5.85 -27.00 5.32
C ILE A 235 4.35 -26.88 5.56
N GLU A 236 3.80 -25.66 5.42
CA GLU A 236 2.37 -25.40 5.57
C GLU A 236 1.55 -26.11 4.48
N GLN A 237 2.03 -26.11 3.23
CA GLN A 237 1.42 -26.86 2.13
C GLN A 237 1.35 -28.36 2.45
N ASN A 238 2.44 -28.97 2.90
CA ASN A 238 2.48 -30.37 3.29
C ASN A 238 1.53 -30.71 4.44
N ILE A 239 1.27 -29.75 5.35
CA ILE A 239 0.29 -29.92 6.43
C ILE A 239 -1.13 -29.87 5.85
N LEU A 240 -1.40 -28.89 4.96
CA LEU A 240 -2.70 -28.78 4.29
C LEU A 240 -3.02 -30.03 3.46
N GLU A 241 -2.07 -30.54 2.67
CA GLU A 241 -2.22 -31.77 1.89
C GLU A 241 -2.62 -32.98 2.76
N LYS A 242 -2.03 -33.10 3.96
CA LYS A 242 -2.33 -34.19 4.88
C LYS A 242 -3.64 -34.05 5.61
N GLN A 243 -4.09 -32.81 5.85
CA GLN A 243 -5.25 -32.52 6.69
C GLN A 243 -6.53 -32.20 5.91
N LEU A 244 -6.42 -31.82 4.62
CA LEU A 244 -7.57 -31.55 3.79
C LEU A 244 -8.12 -32.90 3.23
N PRO A 245 -9.29 -33.36 3.67
CA PRO A 245 -9.91 -34.55 3.11
C PRO A 245 -10.19 -34.34 1.61
N ASN A 246 -9.96 -35.37 0.80
CA ASN A 246 -10.26 -35.33 -0.63
C ASN A 246 -11.67 -34.83 -0.95
N ARG A 247 -12.67 -35.20 -0.14
CA ARG A 247 -14.04 -34.72 -0.27
C ARG A 247 -14.14 -33.19 -0.21
N VAL A 248 -13.44 -32.53 0.71
CA VAL A 248 -13.44 -31.06 0.81
C VAL A 248 -12.83 -30.42 -0.43
N ILE A 249 -11.74 -31.00 -0.95
CA ILE A 249 -11.12 -30.53 -2.19
C ILE A 249 -12.09 -30.70 -3.38
N GLU A 250 -12.83 -31.81 -3.43
CA GLU A 250 -13.84 -32.07 -4.47
C GLU A 250 -15.00 -31.06 -4.40
N ASP A 251 -15.53 -30.80 -3.22
CA ASP A 251 -16.56 -29.78 -3.01
C ASP A 251 -16.10 -28.38 -3.49
N ILE A 252 -14.86 -27.99 -3.16
CA ILE A 252 -14.27 -26.72 -3.64
C ILE A 252 -14.06 -26.73 -5.16
N LEU A 253 -13.65 -27.86 -5.74
CA LEU A 253 -13.48 -27.98 -7.20
C LEU A 253 -14.80 -27.88 -7.95
N GLU A 254 -15.89 -28.40 -7.38
CA GLU A 254 -17.26 -28.22 -7.92
C GLU A 254 -17.70 -26.77 -7.87
N ASP A 255 -17.45 -26.07 -6.75
CA ASP A 255 -17.69 -24.63 -6.60
C ASP A 255 -16.94 -23.80 -7.64
N ILE A 256 -15.65 -24.09 -7.83
CA ILE A 256 -14.83 -23.40 -8.85
C ILE A 256 -15.40 -23.67 -10.25
N ALA A 257 -15.74 -24.92 -10.56
CA ALA A 257 -16.30 -25.28 -11.85
C ALA A 257 -17.62 -24.55 -12.11
N TYR A 258 -18.46 -24.41 -11.09
CA TYR A 258 -19.69 -23.66 -11.15
C TYR A 258 -19.43 -22.16 -11.42
N GLN A 259 -18.55 -21.52 -10.64
CA GLN A 259 -18.20 -20.11 -10.82
C GLN A 259 -17.58 -19.84 -12.21
N ILE A 260 -16.74 -20.75 -12.73
CA ILE A 260 -16.23 -20.68 -14.10
C ILE A 260 -17.37 -20.72 -15.11
N THR A 261 -18.33 -21.62 -14.91
CA THR A 261 -19.47 -21.79 -15.82
C THR A 261 -20.36 -20.55 -15.77
N ALA A 262 -20.70 -20.05 -14.60
CA ALA A 262 -21.47 -18.82 -14.44
C ALA A 262 -20.78 -17.62 -15.10
N THR A 263 -19.45 -17.51 -14.96
CA THR A 263 -18.64 -16.42 -15.59
C THR A 263 -18.60 -16.51 -17.09
N LEU A 264 -18.45 -17.70 -17.67
CA LEU A 264 -18.43 -17.89 -19.13
C LEU A 264 -19.79 -17.53 -19.76
N HIS A 265 -20.87 -17.66 -19.03
CA HIS A 265 -22.21 -17.33 -19.49
C HIS A 265 -22.50 -15.83 -19.49
N THR A 266 -21.79 -15.01 -18.69
CA THR A 266 -21.92 -13.54 -18.69
C THR A 266 -21.27 -12.86 -19.92
N ASN A 267 -20.40 -13.55 -20.66
CA ASN A 267 -19.87 -13.06 -21.95
C ASN A 267 -20.82 -13.26 -23.14
N LYS A 268 -21.92 -14.02 -22.94
CA LYS A 268 -23.10 -14.05 -23.80
C LYS A 268 -24.29 -13.97 -22.84
N PRO A 269 -25.13 -12.94 -22.92
CA PRO A 269 -26.21 -12.79 -21.97
C PRO A 269 -27.14 -14.01 -22.07
N ARG A 270 -26.98 -14.94 -21.13
CA ARG A 270 -28.05 -15.87 -20.80
C ARG A 270 -29.03 -15.10 -19.91
N SER A 271 -30.28 -15.43 -20.04
CA SER A 271 -31.32 -14.82 -19.22
C SER A 271 -31.04 -15.08 -17.74
N GLU A 272 -31.35 -14.13 -16.89
CA GLU A 272 -31.34 -14.20 -15.44
C GLU A 272 -31.92 -15.52 -14.91
N SER A 273 -32.97 -16.02 -15.59
CA SER A 273 -33.63 -17.31 -15.31
C SER A 273 -32.76 -18.55 -15.55
N GLU A 274 -31.71 -18.49 -16.32
CA GLU A 274 -30.78 -19.61 -16.56
C GLU A 274 -29.66 -19.69 -15.52
N ILE A 275 -29.33 -18.59 -14.89
CA ILE A 275 -28.24 -18.51 -13.89
C ILE A 275 -28.76 -18.71 -12.47
N TYR A 276 -29.96 -18.25 -12.15
CA TYR A 276 -30.57 -18.38 -10.83
C TYR A 276 -30.70 -19.82 -10.31
N PRO A 277 -31.15 -20.81 -11.09
CA PRO A 277 -31.23 -22.20 -10.63
C PRO A 277 -29.88 -22.81 -10.26
N LEU A 278 -28.81 -22.35 -10.91
CA LEU A 278 -27.45 -22.78 -10.63
C LEU A 278 -26.97 -22.18 -9.29
N TYR A 279 -27.33 -20.95 -9.00
CA TYR A 279 -26.99 -20.26 -7.75
C TYR A 279 -27.77 -20.84 -6.55
N LYS A 280 -29.03 -21.20 -6.75
CA LYS A 280 -29.90 -21.80 -5.71
C LYS A 280 -29.41 -23.19 -5.28
N LYS A 281 -28.84 -23.96 -6.19
CA LYS A 281 -28.37 -25.33 -5.92
C LYS A 281 -27.17 -25.35 -4.94
N GLN A 282 -26.49 -24.23 -4.73
CA GLN A 282 -25.30 -24.11 -3.87
C GLN A 282 -25.56 -23.44 -2.51
N GLY A 283 -26.81 -23.20 -2.13
CA GLY A 283 -27.18 -22.75 -0.78
C GLY A 283 -26.76 -21.30 -0.43
N GLY A 284 -26.45 -20.47 -1.43
CA GLY A 284 -25.93 -19.12 -1.20
C GLY A 284 -26.96 -18.00 -1.11
N LEU A 285 -28.23 -18.22 -1.54
CA LEU A 285 -29.27 -17.17 -1.56
C LEU A 285 -30.66 -17.76 -1.29
N ASP A 286 -31.36 -17.14 -0.36
CA ASP A 286 -32.69 -17.61 0.07
C ASP A 286 -33.82 -17.19 -0.88
N SER A 287 -33.64 -16.18 -1.75
CA SER A 287 -34.66 -15.70 -2.68
C SER A 287 -34.14 -15.25 -4.05
N GLU A 288 -35.02 -15.28 -5.06
CA GLU A 288 -34.76 -14.76 -6.41
C GLU A 288 -34.54 -13.25 -6.43
N GLU A 289 -35.20 -12.53 -5.52
CA GLU A 289 -35.07 -11.08 -5.35
C GLU A 289 -33.65 -10.70 -4.84
N ASP A 290 -33.10 -11.45 -3.90
CA ASP A 290 -31.73 -11.25 -3.39
C ASP A 290 -30.67 -11.50 -4.48
N PHE A 291 -30.88 -12.54 -5.29
CA PHE A 291 -30.01 -12.79 -6.44
C PHE A 291 -30.06 -11.62 -7.43
N LYS A 292 -31.24 -11.14 -7.76
CA LYS A 292 -31.45 -10.04 -8.70
C LYS A 292 -30.80 -8.75 -8.20
N LEU A 293 -30.95 -8.45 -6.93
CA LEU A 293 -30.37 -7.26 -6.30
C LEU A 293 -28.83 -7.29 -6.35
N LYS A 294 -28.23 -8.45 -6.08
CA LYS A 294 -26.77 -8.66 -6.12
C LYS A 294 -26.23 -8.74 -7.55
N TRP A 295 -27.03 -9.23 -8.48
CA TRP A 295 -26.70 -9.22 -9.91
C TRP A 295 -26.71 -7.80 -10.49
N ASP A 296 -27.76 -7.04 -10.24
CA ASP A 296 -27.92 -5.68 -10.73
C ASP A 296 -26.91 -4.70 -10.07
N SER A 297 -26.57 -4.92 -8.80
CA SER A 297 -25.54 -4.15 -8.09
C SER A 297 -24.11 -4.49 -8.53
N GLY A 298 -23.93 -5.57 -9.30
CA GLY A 298 -22.62 -6.08 -9.70
C GLY A 298 -21.82 -6.70 -8.54
N GLU A 299 -22.46 -7.01 -7.41
CA GLU A 299 -21.83 -7.70 -6.27
C GLU A 299 -21.53 -9.15 -6.65
N ILE A 300 -22.39 -9.79 -7.44
CA ILE A 300 -22.13 -11.06 -8.12
C ILE A 300 -21.31 -10.73 -9.38
N LYS A 301 -20.07 -10.34 -9.19
CA LYS A 301 -19.13 -10.19 -10.29
C LYS A 301 -18.65 -11.57 -10.71
N SER A 302 -18.76 -11.80 -12.01
CA SER A 302 -18.11 -12.93 -12.66
C SER A 302 -16.63 -12.95 -12.26
N GLY A 303 -16.22 -13.96 -11.50
CA GLY A 303 -14.82 -14.19 -11.18
C GLY A 303 -13.98 -14.24 -12.47
N ASN A 304 -12.72 -13.86 -12.43
CA ASN A 304 -11.85 -14.03 -13.59
C ASN A 304 -11.70 -15.53 -13.87
N VAL A 305 -12.25 -16.02 -14.99
CA VAL A 305 -12.23 -17.45 -15.37
C VAL A 305 -10.82 -18.04 -15.34
N ARG A 306 -9.82 -17.26 -15.74
CA ARG A 306 -8.42 -17.67 -15.72
C ARG A 306 -7.92 -17.86 -14.30
N GLU A 307 -8.28 -16.95 -13.40
CA GLU A 307 -7.92 -17.00 -11.99
C GLU A 307 -8.52 -18.21 -11.28
N LEU A 308 -9.78 -18.51 -11.57
CA LEU A 308 -10.45 -19.70 -11.06
C LEU A 308 -9.83 -21.00 -11.59
N ARG A 309 -9.41 -21.04 -12.87
CA ARG A 309 -8.70 -22.18 -13.44
C ARG A 309 -7.35 -22.40 -12.77
N GLU A 310 -6.57 -21.36 -12.55
CA GLU A 310 -5.29 -21.44 -11.85
C GLU A 310 -5.47 -21.86 -10.37
N PHE A 311 -6.56 -21.44 -9.72
CA PHE A 311 -6.89 -21.90 -8.38
C PHE A 311 -7.25 -23.39 -8.38
N LYS A 312 -8.03 -23.86 -9.37
CA LYS A 312 -8.31 -25.28 -9.58
C LYS A 312 -7.05 -26.11 -9.72
N GLU A 313 -6.10 -25.65 -10.55
CA GLU A 313 -4.80 -26.32 -10.74
C GLU A 313 -4.00 -26.42 -9.44
N LYS A 314 -3.98 -25.35 -8.63
CA LYS A 314 -3.33 -25.36 -7.31
C LYS A 314 -3.97 -26.35 -6.35
N LEU A 315 -5.30 -26.44 -6.32
CA LEU A 315 -6.00 -27.42 -5.48
C LEU A 315 -5.78 -28.86 -5.95
N GLN A 316 -5.74 -29.09 -7.25
CA GLN A 316 -5.43 -30.41 -7.80
C GLN A 316 -4.01 -30.85 -7.47
N SER A 317 -3.04 -29.92 -7.40
CA SER A 317 -1.67 -30.25 -7.00
C SER A 317 -1.53 -30.62 -5.52
N LEU A 318 -2.51 -30.28 -4.68
CA LEU A 318 -2.56 -30.74 -3.28
C LEU A 318 -3.07 -32.19 -3.13
N LYS A 319 -3.60 -32.82 -4.22
CA LYS A 319 -4.07 -34.21 -4.22
C LYS A 319 -2.98 -35.22 -4.58
N ASN A 320 -1.86 -34.76 -5.19
CA ASN A 320 -0.74 -35.61 -5.66
C ASN A 320 0.42 -35.59 -4.67
#